data_8deadc27160b6846c4c9c7712dcdc2ec
#
_entry.id   8deadc27160b6846c4c9c7712dcdc2ec
#
_cell.length_a   1.000
_cell.length_b   1.000
_cell.length_c   1.000
_cell.angle_alpha   90.00
_cell.angle_beta   90.00
_cell.angle_gamma   90.00
#
_symmetry.space_group_name_H-M   'P 1'
#
loop_
_entity.id
_entity.type
_entity.pdbx_description
1 polymer ?
#
loop_
_entity_poly.entity_id
_entity_poly.type
_entity_poly.pdbx_seq_one_letter_code
_entity_poly.pdbx_strand_id
1 'polypeptide(L)'
;MKKLLVFAAIAAVAVGCVSYTDQAAQAEYKQDAKIAAEPTARPYVEGATLRPLRVLVSMDGGKEGDAVAFSQRIQSNVEGALASRGYRVVYDRPAEVLVSTCGPVMCQLLNKRGSRVVYKADADVQVTREPLVNKMKGDANRQTMKDVVARQRFDAKGGESRDRSDGIKSVADALGPQLSEWVAQSVTRVAGTLERCEFTICNAWNYRGEEEYPSRLVATINRVNGVYQCKVVSTDNVTRSVRVEVIYDKDMFPEGFVNSLYTIRELNLYR
;
A
#
# COMPACT_ATOMS: atom_id res chain seq x y z
N MET A 1 39.11 -24.73 69.50
CA MET A 1 39.23 -25.26 68.12
C MET A 1 37.94 -25.26 67.33
N LYS A 2 36.75 -25.55 67.92
CA LYS A 2 35.50 -25.59 67.14
C LYS A 2 35.02 -24.22 66.58
N LYS A 3 35.34 -23.09 67.24
CA LYS A 3 34.94 -21.77 66.76
C LYS A 3 35.76 -21.22 65.59
N LEU A 4 37.01 -21.68 65.44
CA LEU A 4 37.87 -21.26 64.32
C LEU A 4 37.44 -21.92 62.97
N LEU A 5 36.92 -23.14 63.02
CA LEU A 5 36.45 -23.86 61.83
C LEU A 5 35.15 -23.25 61.25
N VAL A 6 34.27 -22.68 62.12
CA VAL A 6 33.09 -22.04 61.65
C VAL A 6 33.37 -20.73 60.92
N PHE A 7 34.37 -19.96 61.42
CA PHE A 7 34.76 -18.70 60.72
C PHE A 7 35.45 -18.97 59.37
N ALA A 8 36.21 -20.06 59.26
CA ALA A 8 36.82 -20.43 57.99
C ALA A 8 35.80 -20.89 56.96
N ALA A 9 34.75 -21.58 57.39
CA ALA A 9 33.65 -22.00 56.48
C ALA A 9 32.80 -20.80 55.99
N ILE A 10 32.52 -19.80 56.85
CA ILE A 10 31.79 -18.61 56.46
C ILE A 10 32.64 -17.75 55.53
N ALA A 11 33.93 -17.63 55.76
CA ALA A 11 34.83 -16.90 54.85
C ALA A 11 34.92 -17.56 53.46
N ALA A 12 34.95 -18.88 53.41
CA ALA A 12 35.00 -19.64 52.16
C ALA A 12 33.69 -19.48 51.32
N VAL A 13 32.55 -19.44 52.00
CA VAL A 13 31.24 -19.21 51.33
C VAL A 13 31.15 -17.77 50.84
N ALA A 14 31.61 -16.77 51.60
CA ALA A 14 31.58 -15.39 51.19
C ALA A 14 32.53 -15.11 49.99
N VAL A 15 33.73 -15.72 49.98
CA VAL A 15 34.67 -15.60 48.84
C VAL A 15 34.11 -16.34 47.61
N GLY A 16 33.44 -17.46 47.78
CA GLY A 16 32.77 -18.20 46.68
C GLY A 16 31.61 -17.42 46.07
N CYS A 17 30.82 -16.70 46.86
CA CYS A 17 29.73 -15.88 46.35
C CYS A 17 30.25 -14.63 45.62
N VAL A 18 31.30 -13.99 46.09
CA VAL A 18 31.88 -12.81 45.43
C VAL A 18 32.53 -13.23 44.10
N SER A 19 33.23 -14.36 44.04
CA SER A 19 33.82 -14.83 42.79
C SER A 19 32.77 -15.30 41.74
N TYR A 20 31.63 -15.80 42.21
CA TYR A 20 30.53 -16.20 41.31
C TYR A 20 29.81 -14.97 40.68
N THR A 21 29.56 -13.94 41.48
CA THR A 21 28.99 -12.67 40.96
C THR A 21 29.95 -11.96 40.01
N ASP A 22 31.27 -11.96 40.31
CA ASP A 22 32.24 -11.36 39.41
C ASP A 22 32.39 -12.11 38.08
N GLN A 23 32.29 -13.46 38.13
CA GLN A 23 32.32 -14.27 36.91
C GLN A 23 31.04 -14.08 36.07
N ALA A 24 29.89 -13.94 36.66
CA ALA A 24 28.65 -13.66 35.96
C ALA A 24 28.68 -12.26 35.34
N ALA A 25 29.09 -11.26 36.09
CA ALA A 25 29.26 -9.88 35.59
C ALA A 25 30.33 -9.79 34.48
N GLN A 26 31.44 -10.55 34.60
CA GLN A 26 32.43 -10.63 33.52
C GLN A 26 31.95 -11.40 32.31
N ALA A 27 31.09 -12.39 32.49
CA ALA A 27 30.46 -13.12 31.38
C ALA A 27 29.47 -12.23 30.62
N GLU A 28 28.62 -11.48 31.36
CA GLU A 28 27.73 -10.48 30.76
C GLU A 28 28.52 -9.39 30.03
N TYR A 29 29.54 -8.82 30.66
CA TYR A 29 30.41 -7.81 30.01
C TYR A 29 31.13 -8.35 28.77
N LYS A 30 31.59 -9.61 28.79
CA LYS A 30 32.20 -10.25 27.61
C LYS A 30 31.15 -10.54 26.53
N GLN A 31 29.93 -10.85 26.90
CA GLN A 31 28.85 -11.07 25.96
C GLN A 31 28.43 -9.74 25.31
N ASP A 32 28.29 -8.68 26.10
CA ASP A 32 28.02 -7.32 25.61
C ASP A 32 29.15 -6.79 24.73
N ALA A 33 30.42 -7.03 25.12
CA ALA A 33 31.57 -6.66 24.32
C ALA A 33 31.67 -7.48 23.02
N LYS A 34 31.24 -8.75 23.03
CA LYS A 34 31.21 -9.57 21.82
C LYS A 34 30.08 -9.15 20.88
N ILE A 35 28.93 -8.76 21.43
CA ILE A 35 27.82 -8.18 20.67
C ILE A 35 28.24 -6.81 20.06
N ALA A 36 29.03 -6.03 20.81
CA ALA A 36 29.57 -4.76 20.32
C ALA A 36 30.69 -4.91 19.30
N ALA A 37 31.42 -6.06 19.32
CA ALA A 37 32.54 -6.32 18.44
C ALA A 37 32.20 -7.12 17.17
N GLU A 38 31.02 -7.67 17.05
CA GLU A 38 30.56 -8.20 15.75
C GLU A 38 30.49 -7.04 14.75
N PRO A 39 31.21 -7.14 13.60
CA PRO A 39 31.10 -6.13 12.57
C PRO A 39 29.63 -6.03 12.22
N THR A 40 29.03 -4.90 12.56
CA THR A 40 27.62 -4.63 12.30
C THR A 40 27.42 -4.77 10.80
N ALA A 41 26.81 -5.87 10.39
CA ALA A 41 26.46 -6.07 8.98
C ALA A 41 25.65 -4.84 8.53
N ARG A 42 26.16 -4.17 7.49
CA ARG A 42 25.48 -2.98 6.97
C ARG A 42 24.08 -3.35 6.45
N PRO A 43 23.12 -2.45 6.56
CA PRO A 43 21.80 -2.70 6.00
C PRO A 43 21.87 -2.88 4.47
N TYR A 44 21.09 -3.82 3.95
CA TYR A 44 20.98 -4.08 2.53
C TYR A 44 19.52 -4.35 2.13
N VAL A 45 19.22 -4.21 0.85
CA VAL A 45 17.87 -4.44 0.32
C VAL A 45 17.77 -5.84 -0.26
N GLU A 46 16.68 -6.53 0.08
CA GLU A 46 16.37 -7.86 -0.40
C GLU A 46 14.92 -7.93 -0.94
N GLY A 47 14.69 -8.82 -1.90
CA GLY A 47 13.34 -9.23 -2.32
C GLY A 47 12.50 -8.13 -2.95
N ALA A 48 13.12 -7.19 -3.68
CA ALA A 48 12.38 -6.13 -4.36
C ALA A 48 11.40 -6.70 -5.40
N THR A 49 10.12 -6.36 -5.26
CA THR A 49 9.05 -6.86 -6.12
C THR A 49 8.11 -5.73 -6.51
N LEU A 50 7.86 -5.56 -7.80
CA LEU A 50 6.82 -4.66 -8.29
C LEU A 50 5.45 -5.21 -7.88
N ARG A 51 4.58 -4.33 -7.44
CA ARG A 51 3.22 -4.65 -7.03
C ARG A 51 2.21 -3.91 -7.92
N PRO A 52 1.09 -4.55 -8.29
CA PRO A 52 0.03 -3.89 -9.02
C PRO A 52 -0.47 -2.64 -8.28
N LEU A 53 -0.75 -1.56 -9.02
CA LEU A 53 -1.45 -0.41 -8.49
C LEU A 53 -2.86 -0.81 -8.05
N ARG A 54 -3.33 -0.23 -6.96
CA ARG A 54 -4.66 -0.47 -6.40
C ARG A 54 -5.65 0.53 -7.00
N VAL A 55 -6.78 0.01 -7.46
CA VAL A 55 -7.87 0.82 -8.00
C VAL A 55 -9.13 0.56 -7.16
N LEU A 56 -9.71 1.62 -6.62
CA LEU A 56 -10.99 1.58 -5.95
C LEU A 56 -12.08 1.98 -6.94
N VAL A 57 -13.09 1.13 -7.12
CA VAL A 57 -14.24 1.40 -7.98
C VAL A 57 -15.47 1.62 -7.12
N SER A 58 -16.14 2.75 -7.30
CA SER A 58 -17.35 3.12 -6.56
C SER A 58 -18.38 3.72 -7.49
N MET A 59 -19.41 2.96 -7.84
CA MET A 59 -20.53 3.41 -8.68
C MET A 59 -21.75 3.67 -7.81
N ASP A 60 -22.14 4.93 -7.67
CA ASP A 60 -23.29 5.32 -6.86
C ASP A 60 -24.60 5.02 -7.61
N GLY A 61 -25.40 4.09 -7.10
CA GLY A 61 -26.73 3.74 -7.62
C GLY A 61 -27.87 4.62 -7.07
N GLY A 62 -27.55 5.54 -6.16
CA GLY A 62 -28.59 6.35 -5.50
C GLY A 62 -29.53 5.50 -4.63
N LYS A 63 -30.81 5.89 -4.61
CA LYS A 63 -31.84 5.22 -3.78
C LYS A 63 -32.81 4.35 -4.59
N GLU A 64 -32.82 4.47 -5.91
CA GLU A 64 -33.74 3.74 -6.78
C GLU A 64 -33.23 2.31 -7.03
N GLY A 65 -34.08 1.31 -6.82
CA GLY A 65 -33.68 -0.10 -6.94
C GLY A 65 -33.16 -0.50 -8.34
N ASP A 66 -33.66 0.14 -9.42
CA ASP A 66 -33.19 -0.11 -10.78
C ASP A 66 -31.79 0.46 -10.99
N ALA A 67 -31.56 1.67 -10.52
CA ALA A 67 -30.26 2.33 -10.59
C ALA A 67 -29.22 1.62 -9.72
N VAL A 68 -29.59 1.11 -8.54
CA VAL A 68 -28.70 0.28 -7.69
C VAL A 68 -28.32 -1.02 -8.40
N ALA A 69 -29.29 -1.75 -8.96
CA ALA A 69 -29.03 -3.00 -9.68
C ALA A 69 -28.16 -2.75 -10.93
N PHE A 70 -28.38 -1.64 -11.62
CA PHE A 70 -27.58 -1.22 -12.75
C PHE A 70 -26.14 -0.85 -12.33
N SER A 71 -25.99 -0.01 -11.30
CA SER A 71 -24.66 0.41 -10.81
C SER A 71 -23.79 -0.78 -10.41
N GLN A 72 -24.36 -1.76 -9.72
CA GLN A 72 -23.65 -2.99 -9.34
C GLN A 72 -23.15 -3.78 -10.57
N ARG A 73 -23.95 -3.86 -11.63
CA ARG A 73 -23.56 -4.56 -12.86
C ARG A 73 -22.41 -3.85 -13.60
N ILE A 74 -22.54 -2.53 -13.79
CA ILE A 74 -21.47 -1.78 -14.46
C ILE A 74 -20.19 -1.75 -13.61
N GLN A 75 -20.31 -1.70 -12.28
CA GLN A 75 -19.17 -1.80 -11.38
C GLN A 75 -18.43 -3.13 -11.58
N SER A 76 -19.15 -4.25 -11.57
CA SER A 76 -18.55 -5.58 -11.81
C SER A 76 -17.86 -5.68 -13.18
N ASN A 77 -18.44 -5.09 -14.22
CA ASN A 77 -17.84 -5.06 -15.55
C ASN A 77 -16.52 -4.27 -15.56
N VAL A 78 -16.51 -3.11 -14.89
CA VAL A 78 -15.31 -2.26 -14.74
C VAL A 78 -14.23 -2.97 -13.93
N GLU A 79 -14.59 -3.57 -12.81
CA GLU A 79 -13.67 -4.33 -11.95
C GLU A 79 -13.00 -5.48 -12.71
N GLY A 80 -13.80 -6.24 -13.49
CA GLY A 80 -13.29 -7.31 -14.35
C GLY A 80 -12.33 -6.81 -15.43
N ALA A 81 -12.64 -5.69 -16.08
CA ALA A 81 -11.77 -5.08 -17.08
C ALA A 81 -10.45 -4.56 -16.50
N LEU A 82 -10.47 -4.00 -15.30
CA LEU A 82 -9.27 -3.55 -14.59
C LEU A 82 -8.39 -4.72 -14.14
N ALA A 83 -9.01 -5.76 -13.56
CA ALA A 83 -8.31 -6.97 -13.15
C ALA A 83 -7.62 -7.68 -14.34
N SER A 84 -8.28 -7.75 -15.49
CA SER A 84 -7.70 -8.35 -16.72
C SER A 84 -6.49 -7.58 -17.26
N ARG A 85 -6.35 -6.31 -16.91
CA ARG A 85 -5.19 -5.44 -17.23
C ARG A 85 -4.11 -5.41 -16.16
N GLY A 86 -4.24 -6.26 -15.13
CA GLY A 86 -3.24 -6.41 -14.08
C GLY A 86 -3.36 -5.40 -12.94
N TYR A 87 -4.41 -4.60 -12.87
CA TYR A 87 -4.67 -3.76 -11.71
C TYR A 87 -5.26 -4.56 -10.55
N ARG A 88 -4.93 -4.16 -9.33
CA ARG A 88 -5.54 -4.74 -8.13
C ARG A 88 -6.77 -3.93 -7.74
N VAL A 89 -7.94 -4.47 -7.98
CA VAL A 89 -9.19 -3.89 -7.46
C VAL A 89 -9.24 -4.05 -5.95
N VAL A 90 -9.58 -2.97 -5.26
CA VAL A 90 -9.75 -2.93 -3.80
C VAL A 90 -11.10 -2.33 -3.45
N TYR A 91 -11.66 -2.71 -2.31
CA TYR A 91 -12.97 -2.23 -1.86
C TYR A 91 -12.86 -1.15 -0.79
N ASP A 92 -11.64 -0.99 -0.23
CA ASP A 92 -11.33 0.00 0.79
C ASP A 92 -10.05 0.75 0.44
N ARG A 93 -9.90 1.93 1.04
CA ARG A 93 -8.63 2.68 0.98
C ARG A 93 -7.55 1.98 1.82
N PRO A 94 -6.28 2.10 1.42
CA PRO A 94 -5.74 3.00 0.39
C PRO A 94 -5.81 2.43 -1.03
N ALA A 95 -6.05 3.33 -2.00
CA ALA A 95 -5.97 3.07 -3.43
C ALA A 95 -5.16 4.19 -4.11
N GLU A 96 -4.46 3.89 -5.20
CA GLU A 96 -3.71 4.89 -5.95
C GLU A 96 -4.59 5.60 -6.97
N VAL A 97 -5.62 4.91 -7.46
CA VAL A 97 -6.57 5.46 -8.44
C VAL A 97 -8.00 5.18 -7.96
N LEU A 98 -8.85 6.19 -8.08
CA LEU A 98 -10.27 6.11 -7.79
C LEU A 98 -11.07 6.24 -9.07
N VAL A 99 -11.96 5.30 -9.31
CA VAL A 99 -13.01 5.35 -10.33
C VAL A 99 -14.33 5.57 -9.61
N SER A 100 -15.01 6.66 -9.89
CA SER A 100 -16.28 6.98 -9.23
C SER A 100 -17.25 7.65 -10.19
N THR A 101 -18.53 7.63 -9.84
CA THR A 101 -19.54 8.45 -10.53
C THR A 101 -19.59 9.85 -9.95
N CYS A 102 -19.89 10.86 -10.78
CA CYS A 102 -20.05 12.25 -10.37
C CYS A 102 -21.47 12.55 -9.84
N GLY A 103 -22.15 11.54 -9.37
CA GLY A 103 -23.51 11.54 -8.86
C GLY A 103 -24.14 10.18 -9.07
N PRO A 104 -25.38 9.97 -8.63
CA PRO A 104 -26.06 8.71 -8.85
C PRO A 104 -26.21 8.38 -10.34
N VAL A 105 -25.93 7.13 -10.70
CA VAL A 105 -26.29 6.65 -12.04
C VAL A 105 -27.81 6.64 -12.20
N MET A 106 -28.26 6.87 -13.41
CA MET A 106 -29.70 6.80 -13.72
C MET A 106 -29.99 5.55 -14.55
N CYS A 107 -31.02 4.82 -14.14
CA CYS A 107 -31.56 3.71 -14.91
C CYS A 107 -33.07 3.77 -14.86
N GLN A 108 -33.70 4.12 -15.98
CA GLN A 108 -35.11 4.44 -16.04
C GLN A 108 -35.81 3.59 -17.08
N LEU A 109 -37.05 3.19 -16.75
CA LEU A 109 -37.96 2.55 -17.70
C LEU A 109 -38.36 3.57 -18.77
N LEU A 110 -37.90 3.35 -20.00
CA LEU A 110 -38.21 4.21 -21.13
C LEU A 110 -39.57 3.90 -21.76
N ASN A 111 -39.88 2.61 -21.91
CA ASN A 111 -41.12 2.16 -22.54
C ASN A 111 -41.55 0.81 -21.98
N LYS A 112 -42.90 0.61 -21.93
CA LYS A 112 -43.54 -0.67 -21.57
C LYS A 112 -44.62 -0.97 -22.58
N ARG A 113 -44.49 -2.07 -23.32
CA ARG A 113 -45.51 -2.56 -24.27
C ARG A 113 -45.92 -3.99 -23.85
N GLY A 114 -47.09 -4.12 -23.23
CA GLY A 114 -47.51 -5.38 -22.64
C GLY A 114 -46.52 -5.87 -21.59
N SER A 115 -45.96 -7.05 -21.81
CA SER A 115 -44.91 -7.64 -20.96
C SER A 115 -43.48 -7.21 -21.31
N ARG A 116 -43.30 -6.45 -22.40
CA ARG A 116 -41.96 -6.01 -22.83
C ARG A 116 -41.56 -4.67 -22.22
N VAL A 117 -40.35 -4.56 -21.78
CA VAL A 117 -39.75 -3.36 -21.15
C VAL A 117 -38.48 -2.93 -21.88
N VAL A 118 -38.28 -1.65 -21.95
CA VAL A 118 -37.02 -1.04 -22.47
C VAL A 118 -36.52 -0.05 -21.45
N TYR A 119 -35.26 -0.16 -21.08
CA TYR A 119 -34.58 0.75 -20.15
C TYR A 119 -33.60 1.66 -20.87
N LYS A 120 -33.43 2.86 -20.33
CA LYS A 120 -32.37 3.79 -20.64
C LYS A 120 -31.56 4.02 -19.37
N ALA A 121 -30.24 4.09 -19.52
CA ALA A 121 -29.37 4.45 -18.41
C ALA A 121 -28.36 5.53 -18.83
N ASP A 122 -27.92 6.31 -17.87
CA ASP A 122 -26.78 7.20 -18.01
C ASP A 122 -25.89 7.16 -16.74
N ALA A 123 -24.59 7.42 -16.96
CA ALA A 123 -23.60 7.45 -15.92
C ALA A 123 -22.54 8.54 -16.27
N ASP A 124 -22.27 9.41 -15.33
CA ASP A 124 -21.18 10.36 -15.43
C ASP A 124 -20.01 9.88 -14.57
N VAL A 125 -18.95 9.39 -15.21
CA VAL A 125 -17.87 8.67 -14.56
C VAL A 125 -16.59 9.49 -14.60
N GLN A 126 -15.89 9.52 -13.48
CA GLN A 126 -14.58 10.13 -13.35
C GLN A 126 -13.54 9.13 -12.86
N VAL A 127 -12.31 9.30 -13.34
CA VAL A 127 -11.14 8.60 -12.87
C VAL A 127 -10.17 9.63 -12.32
N THR A 128 -9.80 9.49 -11.06
CA THR A 128 -8.92 10.42 -10.37
C THR A 128 -7.75 9.67 -9.75
N ARG A 129 -6.60 10.32 -9.70
CA ARG A 129 -5.50 9.85 -8.88
C ARG A 129 -5.75 10.33 -7.46
N GLU A 130 -5.75 9.40 -6.49
CA GLU A 130 -5.78 9.81 -5.09
C GLU A 130 -4.57 10.70 -4.83
N PRO A 131 -4.75 11.84 -4.18
CA PRO A 131 -3.62 12.67 -3.78
C PRO A 131 -2.82 11.86 -2.76
N LEU A 132 -1.70 11.29 -3.24
CA LEU A 132 -0.71 10.65 -2.39
C LEU A 132 0.01 11.79 -1.65
N VAL A 133 -0.70 12.37 -0.70
CA VAL A 133 -0.17 13.46 0.10
C VAL A 133 0.78 12.86 1.11
N ASN A 134 2.05 13.03 0.86
CA ASN A 134 3.04 12.88 1.92
C ASN A 134 2.71 13.92 3.01
N LYS A 135 2.03 13.49 4.09
CA LYS A 135 1.52 14.37 5.16
C LYS A 135 2.62 14.92 6.07
N MET A 136 3.85 15.01 5.64
CA MET A 136 4.87 15.68 6.40
C MET A 136 4.62 17.19 6.35
N LYS A 137 4.09 17.72 7.44
CA LYS A 137 3.94 19.16 7.67
C LYS A 137 5.31 19.83 7.51
N GLY A 138 5.41 20.79 6.60
CA GLY A 138 6.48 21.78 6.64
C GLY A 138 7.40 21.91 5.42
N ASP A 139 7.38 21.02 4.44
CA ASP A 139 8.23 21.17 3.26
C ASP A 139 7.55 21.96 2.14
N ALA A 140 8.07 23.17 1.87
CA ALA A 140 7.64 24.04 0.79
C ALA A 140 7.93 23.49 -0.63
N ASN A 141 8.68 22.39 -0.73
CA ASN A 141 9.08 21.75 -2.00
C ASN A 141 8.22 20.58 -2.41
N ARG A 142 7.03 20.43 -1.86
CA ARG A 142 6.11 19.39 -2.32
C ARG A 142 5.65 19.72 -3.73
N GLN A 143 6.11 18.94 -4.68
CA GLN A 143 5.37 18.78 -5.93
C GLN A 143 4.01 18.14 -5.58
N THR A 144 3.00 18.99 -5.40
CA THR A 144 1.62 18.55 -5.47
C THR A 144 1.45 17.92 -6.85
N MET A 145 1.29 16.61 -6.89
CA MET A 145 0.85 15.94 -8.10
C MET A 145 -0.41 16.65 -8.55
N LYS A 146 -0.38 17.26 -9.74
CA LYS A 146 -1.58 17.86 -10.33
C LYS A 146 -2.65 16.78 -10.35
N ASP A 147 -3.83 17.09 -9.84
CA ASP A 147 -4.98 16.21 -9.91
C ASP A 147 -5.25 15.90 -11.37
N VAL A 148 -4.87 14.71 -11.81
CA VAL A 148 -5.18 14.25 -13.14
C VAL A 148 -6.58 13.64 -13.07
N VAL A 149 -7.54 14.32 -13.65
CA VAL A 149 -8.92 13.87 -13.70
C VAL A 149 -9.28 13.55 -15.14
N ALA A 150 -9.77 12.36 -15.38
CA ALA A 150 -10.49 12.00 -16.60
C ALA A 150 -11.97 11.88 -16.27
N ARG A 151 -12.85 12.48 -17.06
CA ARG A 151 -14.30 12.45 -16.85
C ARG A 151 -15.01 12.26 -18.17
N GLN A 152 -16.04 11.42 -18.17
CA GLN A 152 -16.88 11.19 -19.34
C GLN A 152 -18.28 10.78 -18.93
N ARG A 153 -19.27 11.28 -19.65
CA ARG A 153 -20.66 10.85 -19.53
C ARG A 153 -20.96 9.77 -20.58
N PHE A 154 -21.67 8.75 -20.12
CA PHE A 154 -22.12 7.63 -20.93
C PHE A 154 -23.63 7.55 -20.88
N ASP A 155 -24.25 7.21 -21.99
CA ASP A 155 -25.66 6.86 -22.04
C ASP A 155 -25.87 5.64 -22.95
N ALA A 156 -26.85 4.84 -22.63
CA ALA A 156 -27.24 3.69 -23.41
C ALA A 156 -28.72 3.40 -23.31
N LYS A 157 -29.22 2.75 -24.34
CA LYS A 157 -30.58 2.19 -24.37
C LYS A 157 -30.49 0.69 -24.54
N GLY A 158 -31.14 -0.05 -23.67
CA GLY A 158 -31.25 -1.51 -23.75
C GLY A 158 -32.18 -1.96 -24.87
N GLY A 159 -32.10 -3.22 -25.23
CA GLY A 159 -33.08 -3.88 -26.11
C GLY A 159 -34.40 -4.16 -25.40
N GLU A 160 -35.40 -4.58 -26.18
CA GLU A 160 -36.65 -5.05 -25.62
C GLU A 160 -36.46 -6.33 -24.81
N SER A 161 -36.91 -6.33 -23.57
CA SER A 161 -36.72 -7.42 -22.60
C SER A 161 -38.06 -7.88 -22.04
N ARG A 162 -38.13 -9.10 -21.52
CA ARG A 162 -39.39 -9.68 -21.02
C ARG A 162 -39.78 -9.16 -19.64
N ASP A 163 -38.79 -8.85 -18.83
CA ASP A 163 -39.00 -8.39 -17.47
C ASP A 163 -37.98 -7.28 -17.08
N ARG A 164 -38.16 -6.77 -15.87
CA ARG A 164 -37.34 -5.69 -15.30
C ARG A 164 -35.84 -6.07 -15.19
N SER A 165 -35.53 -7.26 -14.71
CA SER A 165 -34.15 -7.71 -14.51
C SER A 165 -33.42 -7.85 -15.83
N ASP A 166 -34.04 -8.45 -16.82
CA ASP A 166 -33.49 -8.59 -18.17
C ASP A 166 -33.33 -7.23 -18.86
N GLY A 167 -34.25 -6.29 -18.60
CA GLY A 167 -34.17 -4.92 -19.11
C GLY A 167 -32.97 -4.15 -18.56
N ILE A 168 -32.75 -4.24 -17.26
CA ILE A 168 -31.58 -3.64 -16.60
C ILE A 168 -30.28 -4.31 -17.10
N LYS A 169 -30.28 -5.64 -17.22
CA LYS A 169 -29.15 -6.37 -17.79
C LYS A 169 -28.84 -5.91 -19.21
N SER A 170 -29.87 -5.83 -20.06
CA SER A 170 -29.70 -5.42 -21.46
C SER A 170 -29.08 -4.02 -21.61
N VAL A 171 -29.47 -3.06 -20.78
CA VAL A 171 -28.89 -1.72 -20.82
C VAL A 171 -27.48 -1.69 -20.23
N ALA A 172 -27.20 -2.52 -19.21
CA ALA A 172 -25.85 -2.65 -18.66
C ALA A 172 -24.89 -3.32 -19.65
N ASP A 173 -25.35 -4.32 -20.39
CA ASP A 173 -24.57 -5.01 -21.44
C ASP A 173 -24.31 -4.07 -22.65
N ALA A 174 -25.21 -3.14 -22.93
CA ALA A 174 -25.01 -2.13 -23.98
C ALA A 174 -23.99 -1.04 -23.58
N LEU A 175 -24.01 -0.60 -22.31
CA LEU A 175 -23.13 0.46 -21.83
C LEU A 175 -21.78 -0.07 -21.32
N GLY A 176 -21.79 -1.23 -20.69
CA GLY A 176 -20.64 -1.81 -19.97
C GLY A 176 -19.35 -1.88 -20.77
N PRO A 177 -19.32 -2.40 -22.00
CA PRO A 177 -18.08 -2.52 -22.78
C PRO A 177 -17.40 -1.17 -23.04
N GLN A 178 -18.18 -0.15 -23.48
CA GLN A 178 -17.64 1.18 -23.76
C GLN A 178 -17.11 1.86 -22.50
N LEU A 179 -17.88 1.79 -21.42
CA LEU A 179 -17.52 2.36 -20.13
C LEU A 179 -16.27 1.68 -19.57
N SER A 180 -16.23 0.34 -19.56
CA SER A 180 -15.11 -0.43 -19.03
C SER A 180 -13.81 -0.18 -19.81
N GLU A 181 -13.89 -0.09 -21.14
CA GLU A 181 -12.73 0.19 -21.98
C GLU A 181 -12.20 1.62 -21.71
N TRP A 182 -13.09 2.61 -21.68
CA TRP A 182 -12.71 3.99 -21.39
C TRP A 182 -12.11 4.11 -19.97
N VAL A 183 -12.72 3.47 -18.96
CA VAL A 183 -12.19 3.48 -17.59
C VAL A 183 -10.79 2.89 -17.57
N ALA A 184 -10.59 1.74 -18.19
CA ALA A 184 -9.31 1.07 -18.18
C ALA A 184 -8.20 1.89 -18.87
N GLN A 185 -8.51 2.56 -19.99
CA GLN A 185 -7.60 3.51 -20.65
C GLN A 185 -7.34 4.74 -19.78
N SER A 186 -8.38 5.26 -19.13
CA SER A 186 -8.28 6.44 -18.25
C SER A 186 -7.47 6.12 -16.99
N VAL A 187 -7.64 4.94 -16.40
CA VAL A 187 -6.82 4.49 -15.27
C VAL A 187 -5.35 4.44 -15.67
N THR A 188 -5.01 3.86 -16.81
CA THR A 188 -3.63 3.82 -17.32
C THR A 188 -3.05 5.23 -17.49
N ARG A 189 -3.82 6.15 -18.06
CA ARG A 189 -3.38 7.56 -18.26
C ARG A 189 -3.23 8.31 -16.95
N VAL A 190 -4.18 8.14 -16.02
CA VAL A 190 -4.18 8.79 -14.71
C VAL A 190 -3.09 8.23 -13.80
N ALA A 191 -2.85 6.92 -13.85
CA ALA A 191 -1.73 6.29 -13.15
C ALA A 191 -0.39 6.83 -13.66
N GLY A 192 -0.29 7.08 -14.98
CA GLY A 192 0.89 7.68 -15.60
C GLY A 192 2.16 6.88 -15.31
N THR A 193 3.10 7.56 -14.67
CA THR A 193 4.43 7.03 -14.32
C THR A 193 4.50 6.41 -12.92
N LEU A 194 3.35 6.29 -12.23
CA LEU A 194 3.34 5.68 -10.89
C LEU A 194 3.71 4.21 -10.94
N GLU A 195 4.62 3.84 -10.05
CA GLU A 195 4.92 2.46 -9.73
C GLU A 195 4.82 2.21 -8.23
N ARG A 196 4.54 0.97 -7.88
CA ARG A 196 4.49 0.49 -6.52
C ARG A 196 5.44 -0.69 -6.38
N CYS A 197 6.37 -0.60 -5.43
CA CYS A 197 7.24 -1.72 -5.11
C CYS A 197 7.23 -2.04 -3.63
N GLU A 198 7.61 -3.26 -3.32
CA GLU A 198 7.76 -3.78 -1.98
C GLU A 198 9.11 -4.45 -1.87
N PHE A 199 9.86 -4.17 -0.81
CA PHE A 199 11.17 -4.75 -0.54
C PHE A 199 11.45 -4.80 0.97
N THR A 200 12.45 -5.59 1.34
CA THR A 200 12.88 -5.71 2.73
C THR A 200 14.26 -5.07 2.88
N ILE A 201 14.44 -4.26 3.92
CA ILE A 201 15.75 -3.81 4.36
C ILE A 201 16.16 -4.72 5.52
N CYS A 202 17.16 -5.53 5.28
CA CYS A 202 17.77 -6.42 6.25
C CYS A 202 18.87 -5.69 7.02
N ASN A 203 19.18 -6.14 8.25
CA ASN A 203 20.11 -5.49 9.16
C ASN A 203 19.81 -4.01 9.40
N ALA A 204 18.52 -3.68 9.39
CA ALA A 204 18.05 -2.30 9.42
C ALA A 204 18.45 -1.54 10.68
N TRP A 205 18.69 -2.24 11.81
CA TRP A 205 19.19 -1.64 13.06
C TRP A 205 20.10 -2.59 13.81
N ASN A 206 21.04 -2.02 14.57
CA ASN A 206 22.11 -2.76 15.22
C ASN A 206 21.84 -3.15 16.68
N TYR A 207 20.88 -2.48 17.36
CA TYR A 207 20.65 -2.64 18.79
C TYR A 207 19.20 -2.96 19.13
N ARG A 208 19.00 -3.74 20.18
CA ARG A 208 17.71 -3.85 20.86
C ARG A 208 17.33 -2.47 21.40
N GLY A 209 16.22 -1.91 20.98
CA GLY A 209 15.70 -0.63 21.48
C GLY A 209 15.67 0.52 20.48
N GLU A 210 16.16 0.38 19.26
CA GLU A 210 15.89 1.38 18.21
C GLU A 210 14.49 1.20 17.59
N GLU A 211 13.47 1.24 18.42
CA GLU A 211 12.05 1.18 17.98
C GLU A 211 11.70 2.28 16.98
N GLU A 212 12.42 3.38 17.00
CA GLU A 212 12.24 4.51 16.10
C GLU A 212 12.86 4.29 14.69
N TYR A 213 13.71 3.28 14.52
CA TYR A 213 14.42 3.09 13.26
C TYR A 213 13.49 2.92 12.06
N PRO A 214 12.43 2.08 12.11
CA PRO A 214 11.51 1.94 10.98
C PRO A 214 10.85 3.27 10.61
N SER A 215 10.51 4.09 11.59
CA SER A 215 9.90 5.41 11.36
C SER A 215 10.89 6.40 10.73
N ARG A 216 12.14 6.41 11.19
CA ARG A 216 13.22 7.24 10.61
C ARG A 216 13.53 6.82 9.18
N LEU A 217 13.60 5.51 8.91
CA LEU A 217 13.80 4.94 7.58
C LEU A 217 12.72 5.43 6.60
N VAL A 218 11.45 5.24 6.99
CA VAL A 218 10.30 5.68 6.19
C VAL A 218 10.34 7.19 5.97
N ALA A 219 10.67 7.98 7.00
CA ALA A 219 10.81 9.43 6.87
C ALA A 219 11.91 9.83 5.88
N THR A 220 13.05 9.13 5.90
CA THR A 220 14.14 9.36 4.96
C THR A 220 13.74 9.04 3.53
N ILE A 221 13.14 7.87 3.30
CA ILE A 221 12.66 7.47 1.96
C ILE A 221 11.59 8.43 1.45
N ASN A 222 10.66 8.88 2.30
CA ASN A 222 9.62 9.84 1.93
C ASN A 222 10.15 11.23 1.55
N ARG A 223 11.39 11.57 1.90
CA ARG A 223 12.03 12.84 1.49
C ARG A 223 12.68 12.76 0.11
N VAL A 224 12.81 11.56 -0.44
CA VAL A 224 13.41 11.36 -1.77
C VAL A 224 12.48 11.96 -2.82
N ASN A 225 13.04 12.79 -3.69
CA ASN A 225 12.29 13.37 -4.80
C ASN A 225 11.76 12.26 -5.72
N GLY A 226 10.49 12.35 -6.10
CA GLY A 226 9.82 11.30 -6.88
C GLY A 226 9.19 10.18 -6.04
N VAL A 227 9.36 10.17 -4.71
CA VAL A 227 8.65 9.28 -3.81
C VAL A 227 7.38 9.97 -3.30
N TYR A 228 6.25 9.32 -3.51
CA TYR A 228 4.96 9.84 -3.07
C TYR A 228 4.53 9.27 -1.72
N GLN A 229 4.86 8.01 -1.48
CA GLN A 229 4.54 7.36 -0.21
C GLN A 229 5.52 6.23 0.06
N CYS A 230 6.02 6.16 1.29
CA CYS A 230 6.68 4.99 1.85
C CYS A 230 6.00 4.64 3.17
N LYS A 231 5.72 3.36 3.38
CA LYS A 231 5.14 2.86 4.64
C LYS A 231 5.77 1.54 5.04
N VAL A 232 5.81 1.28 6.35
CA VAL A 232 6.17 -0.02 6.89
C VAL A 232 5.00 -0.98 6.66
N VAL A 233 5.30 -2.15 6.11
CA VAL A 233 4.38 -3.28 5.97
C VAL A 233 4.49 -4.20 7.18
N SER A 234 5.73 -4.52 7.56
CA SER A 234 6.04 -5.32 8.74
C SER A 234 7.46 -5.07 9.23
N THR A 235 7.70 -5.38 10.49
CA THR A 235 9.02 -5.39 11.12
C THR A 235 9.28 -6.76 11.73
N ASP A 236 10.51 -7.23 11.64
CA ASP A 236 10.96 -8.44 12.31
C ASP A 236 12.18 -8.08 13.19
N ASN A 237 11.96 -8.15 14.49
CA ASN A 237 12.98 -7.81 15.49
C ASN A 237 14.06 -8.89 15.61
N VAL A 238 13.78 -10.14 15.20
CA VAL A 238 14.74 -11.24 15.26
C VAL A 238 15.78 -11.09 14.15
N THR A 239 15.30 -10.89 12.92
CA THR A 239 16.17 -10.68 11.75
C THR A 239 16.59 -9.21 11.57
N ARG A 240 16.09 -8.32 12.42
CA ARG A 240 16.32 -6.86 12.31
C ARG A 240 15.97 -6.32 10.94
N SER A 241 14.86 -6.76 10.41
CA SER A 241 14.43 -6.38 9.07
C SER A 241 13.14 -5.57 9.06
N VAL A 242 13.04 -4.66 8.08
CA VAL A 242 11.86 -3.83 7.83
C VAL A 242 11.39 -4.06 6.41
N ARG A 243 10.18 -4.55 6.26
CA ARG A 243 9.52 -4.64 4.97
C ARG A 243 8.74 -3.36 4.71
N VAL A 244 9.03 -2.74 3.60
CA VAL A 244 8.44 -1.45 3.21
C VAL A 244 7.75 -1.54 1.86
N GLU A 245 6.70 -0.76 1.72
CA GLU A 245 6.00 -0.53 0.46
C GLU A 245 6.21 0.93 0.06
N VAL A 246 6.61 1.15 -1.19
CA VAL A 246 6.86 2.48 -1.73
C VAL A 246 6.06 2.71 -3.01
N ILE A 247 5.47 3.89 -3.14
CA ILE A 247 4.84 4.40 -4.35
C ILE A 247 5.68 5.56 -4.84
N TYR A 248 6.12 5.50 -6.09
CA TYR A 248 7.08 6.45 -6.67
C TYR A 248 6.79 6.71 -8.15
N ASP A 249 7.39 7.77 -8.67
CA ASP A 249 7.40 8.10 -10.09
C ASP A 249 8.59 7.39 -10.77
N LYS A 250 8.33 6.42 -11.63
CA LYS A 250 9.38 5.63 -12.29
C LYS A 250 10.32 6.47 -13.14
N ASP A 251 9.84 7.56 -13.72
CA ASP A 251 10.65 8.41 -14.60
C ASP A 251 11.73 9.18 -13.82
N MET A 252 11.56 9.31 -12.50
CA MET A 252 12.57 9.88 -11.62
C MET A 252 13.68 8.89 -11.24
N PHE A 253 13.51 7.61 -11.56
CA PHE A 253 14.44 6.53 -11.19
C PHE A 253 14.78 5.63 -12.40
N PRO A 254 15.52 6.15 -13.39
CA PRO A 254 15.81 5.43 -14.64
C PRO A 254 16.58 4.11 -14.42
N GLU A 255 17.38 4.02 -13.38
CA GLU A 255 18.11 2.79 -13.00
C GLU A 255 17.30 1.87 -12.07
N GLY A 256 16.04 2.23 -11.81
CA GLY A 256 15.15 1.57 -10.86
C GLY A 256 15.24 2.14 -9.45
N PHE A 257 14.11 2.20 -8.78
CA PHE A 257 13.98 2.83 -7.45
C PHE A 257 14.94 2.23 -6.42
N VAL A 258 15.00 0.88 -6.33
CA VAL A 258 15.84 0.20 -5.35
C VAL A 258 17.33 0.51 -5.54
N ASN A 259 17.79 0.62 -6.78
CA ASN A 259 19.16 1.02 -7.05
C ASN A 259 19.48 2.43 -6.55
N SER A 260 18.51 3.31 -6.64
CA SER A 260 18.66 4.69 -6.15
C SER A 260 18.77 4.78 -4.63
N LEU A 261 18.20 3.83 -3.88
CA LEU A 261 18.31 3.79 -2.42
C LEU A 261 19.78 3.69 -1.96
N TYR A 262 20.62 2.99 -2.70
CA TYR A 262 22.05 2.85 -2.38
C TYR A 262 22.84 4.17 -2.51
N THR A 263 22.29 5.17 -3.16
CA THR A 263 22.89 6.51 -3.27
C THR A 263 22.52 7.43 -2.13
N ILE A 264 21.54 7.06 -1.30
CA ILE A 264 21.07 7.85 -0.17
C ILE A 264 21.98 7.61 1.02
N ARG A 265 22.83 8.59 1.34
CA ARG A 265 23.84 8.47 2.40
C ARG A 265 23.23 8.15 3.77
N GLU A 266 22.08 8.73 4.09
CA GLU A 266 21.37 8.57 5.36
C GLU A 266 20.90 7.12 5.60
N LEU A 267 20.70 6.35 4.54
CA LEU A 267 20.30 4.95 4.63
C LEU A 267 21.50 4.02 4.86
N ASN A 268 22.70 4.45 4.49
CA ASN A 268 23.96 3.68 4.64
C ASN A 268 23.85 2.23 4.16
N LEU A 269 23.10 2.00 3.06
CA LEU A 269 22.88 0.69 2.49
C LEU A 269 24.15 0.14 1.82
N TYR A 270 24.34 -1.16 1.91
CA TYR A 270 25.40 -1.91 1.25
C TYR A 270 24.85 -2.71 0.06
N ARG A 271 25.55 -2.68 -1.08
CA ARG A 271 25.22 -3.50 -2.27
C ARG A 271 25.70 -4.92 -2.13
#